data_815c1f9941136e8fdebfe9de5ac78546
#
_entry.id   815c1f9941136e8fdebfe9de5ac78546
#
_cell.length_a   1.000
_cell.length_b   1.000
_cell.length_c   1.000
_cell.angle_alpha   90.00
_cell.angle_beta   90.00
_cell.angle_gamma   90.00
#
_symmetry.space_group_name_H-M   'P 1'
#
loop_
_entity.id
_entity.type
_entity.pdbx_description
1 polymer ?
#
loop_
_entity_poly.entity_id
_entity_poly.type
_entity_poly.pdbx_seq_one_letter_code
_entity_poly.pdbx_strand_id
1 'polypeptide(L)'
;MRTYSPKAGDAVRNWHIIDAQDVVLGRLATHAAVLLRGKHKPTFAPHMDMGDFVVVINAEKIALSGNKATQKWSHHHSGFPGGLTSTVYGELIEKHPTRAVEKAIKGMLPKNSLGRQIASKLKVYAGPEHPHAAQAPKPYVFEQVSQIIK
;
A
#
# COMPACT_ATOMS: atom_id res chain seq x y z
N MET A 1 -34.20 -13.82 -9.73
CA MET A 1 -32.89 -13.30 -10.18
C MET A 1 -31.80 -13.87 -9.28
N ARG A 2 -30.71 -14.40 -9.86
CA ARG A 2 -29.54 -14.82 -9.09
C ARG A 2 -28.51 -13.68 -9.12
N THR A 3 -28.03 -13.25 -7.97
CA THR A 3 -26.94 -12.29 -7.87
C THR A 3 -25.64 -12.94 -8.32
N TYR A 4 -24.79 -12.18 -9.01
CA TYR A 4 -23.46 -12.65 -9.42
C TYR A 4 -22.60 -12.97 -8.19
N SER A 5 -22.01 -14.16 -8.19
CA SER A 5 -21.00 -14.56 -7.19
C SER A 5 -19.74 -15.00 -7.94
N PRO A 6 -18.59 -14.31 -7.75
CA PRO A 6 -17.38 -14.64 -8.49
C PRO A 6 -16.84 -16.01 -8.06
N LYS A 7 -16.23 -16.70 -9.03
CA LYS A 7 -15.49 -17.94 -8.82
C LYS A 7 -13.98 -17.67 -8.85
N ALA A 8 -13.18 -18.58 -8.36
CA ALA A 8 -11.71 -18.44 -8.34
C ALA A 8 -11.11 -18.21 -9.75
N GLY A 9 -11.72 -18.80 -10.80
CA GLY A 9 -11.29 -18.60 -12.19
C GLY A 9 -11.65 -17.25 -12.78
N ASP A 10 -12.56 -16.50 -12.17
CA ASP A 10 -12.99 -15.18 -12.68
C ASP A 10 -12.02 -14.05 -12.27
N ALA A 11 -11.02 -14.37 -11.45
CA ALA A 11 -10.07 -13.38 -10.92
C ALA A 11 -9.00 -13.00 -11.95
N VAL A 12 -9.27 -11.99 -12.77
CA VAL A 12 -8.26 -11.36 -13.63
C VAL A 12 -7.44 -10.40 -12.78
N ARG A 13 -6.13 -10.62 -12.71
CA ARG A 13 -5.19 -9.81 -11.90
C ARG A 13 -4.27 -9.00 -12.80
N ASN A 14 -4.32 -7.69 -12.69
CA ASN A 14 -3.44 -6.76 -13.39
C ASN A 14 -2.30 -6.31 -12.48
N TRP A 15 -1.26 -5.76 -13.08
CA TRP A 15 -0.15 -5.14 -12.36
C TRP A 15 -0.22 -3.63 -12.52
N HIS A 16 -0.13 -2.92 -11.41
CA HIS A 16 -0.11 -1.47 -11.36
C HIS A 16 1.17 -0.98 -10.70
N ILE A 17 1.76 0.08 -11.25
CA ILE A 17 2.89 0.78 -10.67
C ILE A 17 2.45 2.16 -10.20
N ILE A 18 2.78 2.51 -8.98
CA ILE A 18 2.48 3.80 -8.36
C ILE A 18 3.80 4.48 -8.00
N ASP A 19 4.00 5.68 -8.48
CA ASP A 19 5.10 6.53 -8.06
C ASP A 19 4.72 7.24 -6.75
N ALA A 20 5.55 7.08 -5.72
CA ALA A 20 5.34 7.68 -4.41
C ALA A 20 5.99 9.06 -4.27
N GLN A 21 6.72 9.53 -5.29
CA GLN A 21 7.43 10.81 -5.23
C GLN A 21 6.45 11.95 -4.97
N ASP A 22 6.70 12.73 -3.92
CA ASP A 22 5.92 13.90 -3.49
C ASP A 22 4.43 13.63 -3.20
N VAL A 23 4.05 12.37 -3.08
CA VAL A 23 2.68 11.96 -2.75
C VAL A 23 2.51 11.82 -1.24
N VAL A 24 1.40 12.31 -0.70
CA VAL A 24 1.07 12.15 0.72
C VAL A 24 0.82 10.68 1.05
N LEU A 25 1.57 10.13 2.03
CA LEU A 25 1.55 8.73 2.45
C LEU A 25 0.14 8.16 2.63
N GLY A 26 -0.76 8.88 3.33
CA GLY A 26 -2.11 8.39 3.58
C GLY A 26 -2.98 8.28 2.33
N ARG A 27 -2.84 9.23 1.39
CA ARG A 27 -3.56 9.22 0.12
C ARG A 27 -3.08 8.09 -0.77
N LEU A 28 -1.76 7.93 -0.93
CA LEU A 28 -1.19 6.79 -1.64
C LEU A 28 -1.68 5.45 -1.06
N ALA A 29 -1.66 5.31 0.26
CA ALA A 29 -2.08 4.09 0.93
C ALA A 29 -3.56 3.75 0.67
N THR A 30 -4.44 4.75 0.60
CA THR A 30 -5.87 4.55 0.28
C THR A 30 -6.04 3.99 -1.14
N HIS A 31 -5.39 4.60 -2.15
CA HIS A 31 -5.48 4.14 -3.54
C HIS A 31 -4.87 2.74 -3.70
N ALA A 32 -3.70 2.50 -3.13
CA ALA A 32 -3.07 1.18 -3.14
C ALA A 32 -3.97 0.11 -2.50
N ALA A 33 -4.62 0.41 -1.37
CA ALA A 33 -5.53 -0.52 -0.71
C ALA A 33 -6.79 -0.83 -1.55
N VAL A 34 -7.33 0.17 -2.27
CA VAL A 34 -8.47 -0.02 -3.19
C VAL A 34 -8.10 -0.97 -4.32
N LEU A 35 -6.92 -0.79 -4.95
CA LEU A 35 -6.42 -1.66 -6.02
C LEU A 35 -6.14 -3.08 -5.52
N LEU A 36 -5.42 -3.21 -4.41
CA LEU A 36 -5.06 -4.50 -3.80
C LEU A 36 -6.30 -5.32 -3.42
N ARG A 37 -7.34 -4.67 -2.90
CA ARG A 37 -8.59 -5.32 -2.54
C ARG A 37 -9.51 -5.58 -3.73
N GLY A 38 -9.32 -4.85 -4.84
CA GLY A 38 -10.13 -4.98 -6.05
C GLY A 38 -11.44 -4.20 -6.04
N LYS A 39 -11.58 -3.19 -5.16
CA LYS A 39 -12.81 -2.38 -5.06
C LYS A 39 -13.12 -1.54 -6.30
N HIS A 40 -12.15 -1.35 -7.19
CA HIS A 40 -12.32 -0.67 -8.47
C HIS A 40 -13.00 -1.52 -9.53
N LYS A 41 -13.15 -2.83 -9.29
CA LYS A 41 -13.76 -3.78 -10.23
C LYS A 41 -15.23 -4.02 -9.92
N PRO A 42 -16.09 -4.13 -10.93
CA PRO A 42 -17.50 -4.46 -10.72
C PRO A 42 -17.71 -5.87 -10.15
N THR A 43 -16.74 -6.77 -10.34
CA THR A 43 -16.73 -8.15 -9.84
C THR A 43 -16.25 -8.28 -8.39
N PHE A 44 -16.06 -7.17 -7.69
CA PHE A 44 -15.59 -7.18 -6.30
C PHE A 44 -16.48 -8.05 -5.40
N ALA A 45 -15.84 -8.90 -4.59
CA ALA A 45 -16.52 -9.69 -3.56
C ALA A 45 -15.72 -9.65 -2.23
N PRO A 46 -16.40 -9.51 -1.07
CA PRO A 46 -15.73 -9.41 0.22
C PRO A 46 -15.02 -10.69 0.66
N HIS A 47 -15.48 -11.85 0.19
CA HIS A 47 -15.00 -13.18 0.59
C HIS A 47 -13.89 -13.73 -0.31
N MET A 48 -13.62 -13.09 -1.44
CA MET A 48 -12.60 -13.53 -2.42
C MET A 48 -11.59 -12.43 -2.73
N ASP A 49 -10.39 -12.87 -3.11
CA ASP A 49 -9.35 -11.96 -3.58
C ASP A 49 -9.47 -11.69 -5.08
N MET A 50 -10.15 -10.60 -5.42
CA MET A 50 -10.32 -10.10 -6.79
C MET A 50 -9.36 -8.96 -7.14
N GLY A 51 -8.46 -8.60 -6.22
CA GLY A 51 -7.57 -7.47 -6.34
C GLY A 51 -6.36 -7.70 -7.24
N ASP A 52 -5.70 -6.60 -7.57
CA ASP A 52 -4.55 -6.53 -8.45
C ASP A 52 -3.22 -6.53 -7.68
N PHE A 53 -2.11 -6.70 -8.40
CA PHE A 53 -0.78 -6.49 -7.87
C PHE A 53 -0.42 -5.01 -7.91
N VAL A 54 0.22 -4.52 -6.85
CA VAL A 54 0.63 -3.12 -6.76
C VAL A 54 2.12 -3.06 -6.46
N VAL A 55 2.85 -2.34 -7.31
CA VAL A 55 4.25 -1.99 -7.16
C VAL A 55 4.33 -0.52 -6.81
N VAL A 56 4.95 -0.17 -5.69
CA VAL A 56 5.20 1.22 -5.29
C VAL A 56 6.69 1.49 -5.43
N ILE A 57 7.05 2.54 -6.16
CA ILE A 57 8.43 3.00 -6.36
C ILE A 57 8.66 4.35 -5.67
N ASN A 58 9.93 4.75 -5.52
CA ASN A 58 10.34 6.00 -4.90
C ASN A 58 9.81 6.20 -3.45
N ALA A 59 9.73 5.13 -2.67
CA ALA A 59 9.19 5.20 -1.31
C ALA A 59 9.98 6.15 -0.37
N GLU A 60 11.26 6.40 -0.66
CA GLU A 60 12.10 7.35 0.09
C GLU A 60 11.67 8.82 -0.08
N LYS A 61 11.02 9.14 -1.21
CA LYS A 61 10.57 10.50 -1.56
C LYS A 61 9.12 10.79 -1.18
N ILE A 62 8.52 9.93 -0.36
CA ILE A 62 7.14 10.08 0.06
C ILE A 62 6.95 11.28 0.98
N ALA A 63 5.86 12.02 0.78
CA ALA A 63 5.55 13.20 1.58
C ALA A 63 4.71 12.87 2.82
N LEU A 64 5.03 13.53 3.94
CA LEU A 64 4.21 13.56 5.15
C LEU A 64 3.57 14.93 5.30
N SER A 65 2.26 15.00 5.48
CA SER A 65 1.54 16.26 5.68
C SER A 65 1.65 16.77 7.11
N GLY A 66 1.81 18.10 7.28
CA GLY A 66 1.92 18.77 8.58
C GLY A 66 3.13 18.26 9.38
N ASN A 67 3.00 18.27 10.71
CA ASN A 67 4.11 17.91 11.63
C ASN A 67 4.27 16.39 11.85
N LYS A 68 3.77 15.53 10.94
CA LYS A 68 3.81 14.08 11.13
C LYS A 68 5.22 13.49 11.12
N ALA A 69 6.16 14.15 10.48
CA ALA A 69 7.56 13.72 10.50
C ALA A 69 8.12 13.64 11.92
N THR A 70 7.74 14.58 12.78
CA THR A 70 8.22 14.68 14.17
C THR A 70 7.23 14.14 15.20
N GLN A 71 5.94 14.28 14.96
CA GLN A 71 4.91 13.96 15.97
C GLN A 71 4.29 12.57 15.81
N LYS A 72 4.35 11.97 14.60
CA LYS A 72 3.78 10.65 14.39
C LYS A 72 4.76 9.54 14.77
N TRP A 73 4.34 8.66 15.67
CA TRP A 73 5.11 7.53 16.15
C TRP A 73 4.64 6.22 15.52
N SER A 74 5.60 5.35 15.25
CA SER A 74 5.38 3.96 14.86
C SER A 74 5.78 3.07 16.04
N HIS A 75 4.81 2.38 16.62
CA HIS A 75 5.03 1.46 17.73
C HIS A 75 5.13 0.02 17.21
N HIS A 76 6.04 -0.73 17.82
CA HIS A 76 6.20 -2.16 17.65
C HIS A 76 6.47 -2.82 19.00
N HIS A 77 5.79 -3.92 19.29
CA HIS A 77 5.96 -4.67 20.53
C HIS A 77 6.51 -6.07 20.22
N SER A 78 7.56 -6.48 20.93
CA SER A 78 8.19 -7.79 20.71
C SER A 78 7.43 -8.97 21.35
N GLY A 79 6.46 -8.68 22.21
CA GLY A 79 5.72 -9.69 22.98
C GLY A 79 6.32 -9.98 24.38
N PHE A 80 7.49 -9.44 24.70
CA PHE A 80 8.12 -9.60 26.01
C PHE A 80 7.85 -8.38 26.92
N PRO A 81 7.90 -8.54 28.27
CA PRO A 81 7.80 -7.42 29.20
C PRO A 81 8.81 -6.32 28.85
N GLY A 82 8.36 -5.06 28.78
CA GLY A 82 9.22 -3.94 28.38
C GLY A 82 9.60 -3.87 26.90
N GLY A 83 9.07 -4.77 26.07
CA GLY A 83 9.44 -4.89 24.64
C GLY A 83 8.78 -3.90 23.68
N LEU A 84 8.29 -2.73 24.16
CA LEU A 84 7.74 -1.70 23.31
C LEU A 84 8.86 -0.85 22.69
N THR A 85 8.93 -0.83 21.36
CA THR A 85 9.83 0.07 20.61
C THR A 85 9.00 1.11 19.87
N SER A 86 9.40 2.37 20.00
CA SER A 86 8.72 3.50 19.38
C SER A 86 9.72 4.27 18.52
N THR A 87 9.37 4.51 17.26
CA THR A 87 10.21 5.24 16.29
C THR A 87 9.38 6.36 15.67
N VAL A 88 9.96 7.54 15.52
CA VAL A 88 9.32 8.68 14.86
C VAL A 88 9.22 8.39 13.34
N TYR A 89 8.16 8.84 12.70
CA TYR A 89 7.94 8.53 11.27
C TYR A 89 9.00 9.14 10.36
N GLY A 90 9.55 10.32 10.66
CA GLY A 90 10.66 10.91 9.91
C GLY A 90 11.87 9.97 9.90
N GLU A 91 12.32 9.55 11.08
CA GLU A 91 13.42 8.60 11.24
C GLU A 91 13.13 7.23 10.58
N LEU A 92 11.87 6.77 10.63
CA LEU A 92 11.47 5.52 10.00
C LEU A 92 11.57 5.59 8.48
N ILE A 93 11.21 6.72 7.85
CA ILE A 93 11.33 6.92 6.40
C ILE A 93 12.80 7.01 5.98
N GLU A 94 13.64 7.69 6.77
CA GLU A 94 15.08 7.79 6.48
C GLU A 94 15.78 6.42 6.52
N LYS A 95 15.50 5.62 7.55
CA LYS A 95 16.14 4.31 7.75
C LYS A 95 15.50 3.18 6.93
N HIS A 96 14.17 3.16 6.87
CA HIS A 96 13.38 2.07 6.27
C HIS A 96 12.14 2.59 5.53
N PRO A 97 12.29 3.29 4.40
CA PRO A 97 11.16 3.90 3.67
C PRO A 97 10.13 2.87 3.22
N THR A 98 10.57 1.71 2.75
CA THR A 98 9.69 0.63 2.31
C THR A 98 8.77 0.16 3.44
N ARG A 99 9.30 0.01 4.64
CA ARG A 99 8.56 -0.43 5.83
C ARG A 99 7.50 0.59 6.27
N ALA A 100 7.79 1.89 6.14
CA ALA A 100 6.84 2.96 6.46
C ALA A 100 5.63 2.91 5.53
N VAL A 101 5.85 2.77 4.23
CA VAL A 101 4.80 2.67 3.20
C VAL A 101 4.00 1.38 3.36
N GLU A 102 4.67 0.23 3.50
CA GLU A 102 4.01 -1.05 3.71
C GLU A 102 3.10 -1.04 4.94
N LYS A 103 3.59 -0.49 6.05
CA LYS A 103 2.81 -0.41 7.29
C LYS A 103 1.54 0.43 7.11
N ALA A 104 1.63 1.54 6.38
CA ALA A 104 0.48 2.39 6.08
C ALA A 104 -0.56 1.66 5.22
N ILE A 105 -0.12 0.98 4.16
CA ILE A 105 -1.01 0.23 3.25
C ILE A 105 -1.62 -0.99 3.95
N LYS A 106 -0.80 -1.81 4.62
CA LYS A 106 -1.26 -3.00 5.36
C LYS A 106 -2.25 -2.64 6.47
N GLY A 107 -2.09 -1.45 7.09
CA GLY A 107 -3.04 -0.92 8.07
C GLY A 107 -4.44 -0.63 7.52
N MET A 108 -4.55 -0.40 6.20
CA MET A 108 -5.83 -0.15 5.51
C MET A 108 -6.47 -1.42 4.92
N LEU A 109 -5.76 -2.54 4.94
CA LEU A 109 -6.30 -3.83 4.50
C LEU A 109 -7.04 -4.55 5.65
N PRO A 110 -7.94 -5.49 5.34
CA PRO A 110 -8.62 -6.31 6.34
C PRO A 110 -7.61 -7.07 7.22
N LYS A 111 -7.89 -7.16 8.53
CA LYS A 111 -7.02 -7.85 9.52
C LYS A 111 -7.42 -9.32 9.69
N ASN A 112 -7.52 -10.06 8.58
CA ASN A 112 -7.87 -11.48 8.56
C ASN A 112 -6.92 -12.27 7.64
N SER A 113 -7.17 -13.57 7.45
CA SER A 113 -6.38 -14.44 6.57
C SER A 113 -6.37 -13.94 5.13
N LEU A 114 -7.52 -13.53 4.60
CA LEU A 114 -7.66 -12.95 3.26
C LEU A 114 -6.86 -11.66 3.13
N GLY A 115 -6.88 -10.78 4.13
CA GLY A 115 -6.09 -9.55 4.13
C GLY A 115 -4.59 -9.79 4.10
N ARG A 116 -4.09 -10.86 4.75
CA ARG A 116 -2.68 -11.27 4.66
C ARG A 116 -2.31 -11.76 3.25
N GLN A 117 -3.19 -12.51 2.59
CA GLN A 117 -3.01 -12.93 1.20
C GLN A 117 -3.00 -11.73 0.25
N ILE A 118 -3.93 -10.78 0.42
CA ILE A 118 -3.98 -9.54 -0.35
C ILE A 118 -2.69 -8.73 -0.16
N ALA A 119 -2.19 -8.61 1.08
CA ALA A 119 -0.97 -7.88 1.39
C ALA A 119 0.29 -8.46 0.71
N SER A 120 0.34 -9.75 0.38
CA SER A 120 1.47 -10.35 -0.33
C SER A 120 1.64 -9.86 -1.77
N LYS A 121 0.58 -9.31 -2.36
CA LYS A 121 0.58 -8.71 -3.70
C LYS A 121 1.15 -7.28 -3.74
N LEU A 122 1.43 -6.69 -2.58
CA LEU A 122 2.09 -5.40 -2.47
C LEU A 122 3.60 -5.59 -2.55
N LYS A 123 4.25 -4.81 -3.42
CA LYS A 123 5.70 -4.71 -3.55
C LYS A 123 6.11 -3.25 -3.43
N VAL A 124 7.04 -2.94 -2.54
CA VAL A 124 7.47 -1.56 -2.27
C VAL A 124 8.98 -1.46 -2.43
N TYR A 125 9.44 -0.48 -3.19
CA TYR A 125 10.84 -0.20 -3.48
C TYR A 125 11.20 1.23 -3.06
N ALA A 126 12.39 1.40 -2.50
CA ALA A 126 12.88 2.69 -2.04
C ALA A 126 13.16 3.64 -3.22
N GLY A 127 13.85 3.14 -4.23
CA GLY A 127 14.22 3.87 -5.44
C GLY A 127 13.27 3.68 -6.61
N PRO A 128 13.65 4.17 -7.80
CA PRO A 128 12.84 4.08 -9.02
C PRO A 128 12.86 2.69 -9.68
N GLU A 129 13.85 1.87 -9.36
CA GLU A 129 14.04 0.56 -10.00
C GLU A 129 13.22 -0.53 -9.33
N HIS A 130 12.68 -1.44 -10.14
CA HIS A 130 11.95 -2.61 -9.67
C HIS A 130 12.20 -3.83 -10.58
N PRO A 131 12.19 -5.07 -10.06
CA PRO A 131 12.45 -6.29 -10.83
C PRO A 131 11.25 -6.80 -11.63
N HIS A 132 10.12 -6.08 -11.64
CA HIS A 132 8.84 -6.52 -12.23
C HIS A 132 8.61 -6.02 -13.67
N ALA A 133 9.66 -5.77 -14.45
CA ALA A 133 9.53 -5.33 -15.84
C ALA A 133 8.81 -6.37 -16.72
N ALA A 134 9.08 -7.66 -16.48
CA ALA A 134 8.47 -8.76 -17.22
C ALA A 134 6.93 -8.84 -17.07
N GLN A 135 6.39 -8.35 -15.96
CA GLN A 135 4.95 -8.30 -15.70
C GLN A 135 4.26 -7.11 -16.36
N ALA A 136 5.02 -6.22 -17.02
CA ALA A 136 4.53 -5.02 -17.69
C ALA A 136 3.52 -4.21 -16.85
N PRO A 137 3.89 -3.74 -15.63
CA PRO A 137 2.98 -3.03 -14.77
C PRO A 137 2.52 -1.73 -15.42
N LYS A 138 1.21 -1.45 -15.37
CA LYS A 138 0.61 -0.24 -15.92
C LYS A 138 0.77 0.91 -14.93
N PRO A 139 1.21 2.11 -15.36
CA PRO A 139 1.27 3.27 -14.49
C PRO A 139 -0.14 3.64 -14.02
N TYR A 140 -0.27 3.82 -12.71
CA TYR A 140 -1.50 4.27 -12.08
C TYR A 140 -1.33 5.70 -11.60
N VAL A 141 -2.02 6.62 -12.25
CA VAL A 141 -2.03 8.04 -11.90
C VAL A 141 -3.38 8.37 -11.26
N PHE A 142 -3.36 9.03 -10.12
CA PHE A 142 -4.56 9.53 -9.46
C PHE A 142 -4.51 11.05 -9.39
N GLU A 143 -5.64 11.71 -9.62
CA GLU A 143 -5.74 13.18 -9.81
C GLU A 143 -5.25 14.01 -8.61
N GLN A 144 -5.20 13.42 -7.42
CA GLN A 144 -4.81 14.10 -6.18
C GLN A 144 -3.30 14.18 -5.94
N VAL A 145 -2.47 13.72 -6.89
CA VAL A 145 -1.00 13.77 -6.77
C VAL A 145 -0.47 15.20 -6.74
N SER A 146 -1.13 16.11 -7.45
CA SER A 146 -0.68 17.51 -7.62
C SER A 146 -0.90 18.44 -6.42
N GLN A 147 -1.55 17.97 -5.35
CA GLN A 147 -1.70 18.77 -4.13
C GLN A 147 -0.50 18.55 -3.19
N ILE A 148 0.65 19.00 -3.64
CA ILE A 148 1.82 19.17 -2.78
C ILE A 148 1.48 20.27 -1.79
N ILE A 149 1.51 19.92 -0.52
CA ILE A 149 1.41 20.90 0.57
C ILE A 149 2.73 21.69 0.55
N LYS A 150 2.64 22.93 0.09
CA LYS A 150 3.71 23.92 0.27
C LYS A 150 3.84 24.28 1.75
#